data_48c01cc8bb57162862ed363c9412e78a
#
_entry.id   48c01cc8bb57162862ed363c9412e78a
#
_cell.length_a   1.000
_cell.length_b   1.000
_cell.length_c   1.000
_cell.angle_alpha   90.00
_cell.angle_beta   90.00
_cell.angle_gamma   90.00
#
_symmetry.space_group_name_H-M   'P 1'
#
loop_
_entity.id
_entity.type
_entity.pdbx_description
1 polymer ?
#
loop_
_entity_poly.entity_id
_entity_poly.type
_entity_poly.pdbx_seq_one_letter_code
_entity_poly.pdbx_strand_id
1 'polypeptide(L)'
;MNEMDKTTLSEDIRTALRMVIDPEIGKNIVDLGLVYDIAVEEGGVVSVTMTTTTRFCPATDFLKEAVQACVWYVPGVEYAEVRLTYEPPWTPDMMLDVA
;
A
#
# COMPACT_ATOMS: atom_id res chain seq x y z
N MET A 1 17.86 -0.24 13.00
CA MET A 1 16.91 0.81 12.60
C MET A 1 16.11 1.23 13.82
N ASN A 2 16.11 2.52 14.15
CA ASN A 2 15.37 3.01 15.32
C ASN A 2 13.93 3.37 14.93
N GLU A 3 13.12 3.76 15.93
CA GLU A 3 11.71 4.08 15.68
C GLU A 3 11.52 5.25 14.71
N MET A 4 12.38 6.25 14.81
CA MET A 4 12.29 7.40 13.90
C MET A 4 12.56 7.00 12.45
N ASP A 5 13.54 6.14 12.24
CA ASP A 5 13.85 5.65 10.90
C ASP A 5 12.71 4.81 10.34
N LYS A 6 12.08 4.00 11.18
CA LYS A 6 10.92 3.20 10.77
C LYS A 6 9.75 4.09 10.39
N THR A 7 9.49 5.13 11.14
CA THR A 7 8.41 6.08 10.85
C THR A 7 8.67 6.80 9.54
N THR A 8 9.89 7.28 9.34
CA THR A 8 10.27 7.97 8.10
C THR A 8 10.12 7.04 6.91
N LEU A 9 10.59 5.81 7.04
CA LEU A 9 10.47 4.82 5.96
C LEU A 9 9.01 4.52 5.65
N SER A 10 8.18 4.36 6.67
CA SER A 10 6.74 4.14 6.47
C SER A 10 6.09 5.28 5.72
N GLU A 11 6.45 6.53 6.05
CA GLU A 11 5.92 7.69 5.35
C GLU A 11 6.39 7.76 3.90
N ASP A 12 7.66 7.44 3.66
CA ASP A 12 8.21 7.41 2.32
C ASP A 12 7.50 6.36 1.46
N ILE A 13 7.21 5.20 2.05
CA ILE A 13 6.50 4.14 1.36
C ILE A 13 5.09 4.60 1.01
N ARG A 14 4.39 5.22 1.94
CA ARG A 14 3.03 5.71 1.70
C ARG A 14 3.02 6.75 0.58
N THR A 15 3.99 7.64 0.59
CA THR A 15 4.12 8.64 -0.47
C THR A 15 4.36 7.98 -1.83
N ALA A 16 5.25 6.98 -1.86
CA ALA A 16 5.54 6.26 -3.09
C ALA A 16 4.31 5.53 -3.61
N LEU A 17 3.50 4.96 -2.72
CA LEU A 17 2.30 4.22 -3.10
C LEU A 17 1.23 5.09 -3.74
N ARG A 18 1.30 6.41 -3.57
CA ARG A 18 0.39 7.32 -4.28
C ARG A 18 0.63 7.33 -5.78
N MET A 19 1.70 6.73 -6.25
CA MET A 19 1.94 6.58 -7.67
C MET A 19 1.24 5.36 -8.26
N VAL A 20 0.71 4.49 -7.43
CA VAL A 20 -0.03 3.31 -7.88
C VAL A 20 -1.50 3.69 -8.06
N ILE A 21 -1.96 3.63 -9.29
CA ILE A 21 -3.33 4.04 -9.65
C ILE A 21 -4.18 2.80 -9.90
N ASP A 22 -5.35 2.75 -9.27
CA ASP A 22 -6.33 1.70 -9.56
C ASP A 22 -6.90 1.97 -10.95
N PRO A 23 -6.70 1.06 -11.91
CA PRO A 23 -7.13 1.30 -13.29
C PRO A 23 -8.65 1.34 -13.46
N GLU A 24 -9.39 0.78 -12.53
CA GLU A 24 -10.86 0.77 -12.62
C GLU A 24 -11.47 2.08 -12.14
N ILE A 25 -10.82 2.77 -11.19
CA ILE A 25 -11.37 3.97 -10.57
C ILE A 25 -10.61 5.21 -11.00
N GLY A 26 -9.31 5.07 -11.34
CA GLY A 26 -8.51 6.20 -11.79
C GLY A 26 -7.94 7.04 -10.67
N LYS A 27 -7.95 6.54 -9.44
CA LYS A 27 -7.38 7.24 -8.28
C LYS A 27 -6.28 6.37 -7.66
N ASN A 28 -5.36 7.01 -6.94
CA ASN A 28 -4.29 6.25 -6.31
C ASN A 28 -4.82 5.46 -5.11
N ILE A 29 -4.14 4.34 -4.82
CA ILE A 29 -4.63 3.38 -3.83
C ILE A 29 -4.60 3.93 -2.40
N VAL A 30 -3.74 4.90 -2.11
CA VAL A 30 -3.69 5.51 -0.77
C VAL A 30 -4.92 6.36 -0.54
N ASP A 31 -5.26 7.22 -1.49
CA ASP A 31 -6.44 8.09 -1.38
C ASP A 31 -7.73 7.28 -1.43
N LEU A 32 -7.73 6.14 -2.11
CA LEU A 32 -8.89 5.24 -2.11
C LEU A 32 -9.09 4.51 -0.78
N GLY A 33 -8.09 4.54 0.11
CA GLY A 33 -8.19 3.80 1.36
C GLY A 33 -7.94 2.31 1.20
N LEU A 34 -7.23 1.89 0.17
CA LEU A 34 -6.94 0.48 -0.07
C LEU A 34 -5.73 -0.02 0.71
N VAL A 35 -4.88 0.87 1.19
CA VAL A 35 -3.72 0.50 2.00
C VAL A 35 -4.11 0.54 3.45
N TYR A 36 -4.21 -0.63 4.09
CA TYR A 36 -4.68 -0.73 5.46
C TYR A 36 -3.56 -0.61 6.48
N ASP A 37 -2.38 -1.09 6.15
CA ASP A 37 -1.26 -1.06 7.09
C ASP A 37 0.06 -1.12 6.34
N ILE A 38 1.06 -0.42 6.89
CA ILE A 38 2.44 -0.48 6.43
C ILE A 38 3.29 -0.77 7.66
N ALA A 39 3.81 -1.98 7.75
CA ALA A 39 4.62 -2.41 8.87
C ALA A 39 6.09 -2.44 8.45
N VAL A 40 6.93 -1.70 9.15
CA VAL A 40 8.38 -1.67 8.92
C VAL A 40 9.05 -2.33 10.11
N GLU A 41 9.84 -3.36 9.84
CA GLU A 41 10.55 -4.11 10.86
C GLU A 41 12.06 -3.92 10.71
N GLU A 42 12.80 -4.42 11.69
CA GLU A 42 14.26 -4.31 11.69
C GLU A 42 14.86 -4.85 10.39
N GLY A 43 15.90 -4.18 9.93
CA GLY A 43 16.59 -4.59 8.71
C GLY A 43 15.91 -4.16 7.43
N GLY A 44 14.90 -3.28 7.50
CA GLY A 44 14.23 -2.80 6.31
C GLY A 44 13.23 -3.78 5.71
N VAL A 45 12.72 -4.69 6.52
CA VAL A 45 11.66 -5.62 6.11
C VAL A 45 10.32 -4.89 6.19
N VAL A 46 9.59 -4.86 5.09
CA VAL A 46 8.34 -4.12 4.99
C VAL A 46 7.21 -5.06 4.59
N SER A 47 6.09 -4.97 5.31
CA SER A 47 4.85 -5.66 4.96
C SER A 47 3.78 -4.61 4.72
N VAL A 48 3.12 -4.67 3.56
CA VAL A 48 2.00 -3.80 3.25
C VAL A 48 0.75 -4.66 3.20
N THR A 49 -0.23 -4.31 4.02
CA THR A 49 -1.54 -4.97 4.00
C THR A 49 -2.50 -4.07 3.25
N MET A 50 -3.11 -4.61 2.21
CA MET A 50 -4.01 -3.86 1.35
C MET A 50 -5.23 -4.67 0.98
N THR A 51 -6.20 -3.99 0.43
CA THR A 51 -7.40 -4.61 -0.11
C THR A 51 -7.64 -4.12 -1.53
N THR A 52 -8.68 -4.65 -2.18
CA THR A 52 -9.17 -4.14 -3.44
C THR A 52 -10.64 -3.78 -3.27
N THR A 53 -11.18 -2.99 -4.22
CA THR A 53 -12.57 -2.54 -4.12
C THR A 53 -13.57 -3.67 -4.30
N THR A 54 -13.16 -4.75 -4.98
CA THR A 54 -13.96 -5.97 -5.10
C THR A 54 -13.05 -7.18 -4.95
N ARG A 55 -13.62 -8.30 -4.47
CA ARG A 55 -12.84 -9.52 -4.22
C ARG A 55 -12.29 -10.16 -5.48
N PHE A 56 -13.00 -10.04 -6.58
CA PHE A 56 -12.63 -10.72 -7.83
C PHE A 56 -12.24 -9.72 -8.91
N CYS A 57 -11.61 -8.62 -8.50
CA CYS A 57 -11.14 -7.61 -9.41
C CYS A 57 -10.04 -8.20 -10.31
N PRO A 58 -10.18 -8.16 -11.63
CA PRO A 58 -9.14 -8.68 -12.52
C PRO A 58 -7.81 -7.91 -12.39
N ALA A 59 -7.84 -6.72 -11.82
CA ALA A 59 -6.63 -5.92 -11.62
C ALA A 59 -5.92 -6.25 -10.30
N THR A 60 -6.41 -7.22 -9.51
CA THR A 60 -5.85 -7.52 -8.18
C THR A 60 -4.38 -7.90 -8.27
N ASP A 61 -4.02 -8.81 -9.17
CA ASP A 61 -2.62 -9.25 -9.31
C ASP A 61 -1.74 -8.10 -9.80
N PHE A 62 -2.26 -7.30 -10.72
CA PHE A 62 -1.55 -6.12 -11.21
C PHE A 62 -1.27 -5.15 -10.07
N LEU A 63 -2.27 -4.86 -9.25
CA LEU A 63 -2.10 -3.93 -8.13
C LEU A 63 -1.12 -4.47 -7.10
N LYS A 64 -1.20 -5.76 -6.78
CA LYS A 64 -0.30 -6.39 -5.83
C LYS A 64 1.15 -6.30 -6.30
N GLU A 65 1.39 -6.62 -7.57
CA GLU A 65 2.72 -6.55 -8.15
C GLU A 65 3.22 -5.11 -8.21
N ALA A 66 2.36 -4.17 -8.57
CA ALA A 66 2.73 -2.76 -8.63
C ALA A 66 3.11 -2.23 -7.26
N VAL A 67 2.35 -2.60 -6.21
CA VAL A 67 2.65 -2.18 -4.85
C VAL A 67 3.99 -2.77 -4.41
N GLN A 68 4.20 -4.05 -4.65
CA GLN A 68 5.44 -4.71 -4.26
C GLN A 68 6.65 -4.06 -4.94
N ALA A 69 6.56 -3.82 -6.24
CA ALA A 69 7.65 -3.18 -6.98
C ALA A 69 7.89 -1.76 -6.46
N CYS A 70 6.81 -1.02 -6.22
CA CYS A 70 6.91 0.35 -5.73
C CYS A 70 7.63 0.41 -4.39
N VAL A 71 7.27 -0.50 -3.47
CA VAL A 71 7.91 -0.55 -2.15
C VAL A 71 9.37 -0.93 -2.26
N TRP A 72 9.71 -1.87 -3.13
CA TRP A 72 11.09 -2.29 -3.34
C TRP A 72 12.00 -1.14 -3.78
N TYR A 73 11.48 -0.18 -4.52
CA TYR A 73 12.27 0.96 -5.00
C TYR A 73 12.50 2.03 -3.95
N VAL A 74 11.81 1.97 -2.81
CA VAL A 74 12.01 2.98 -1.77
C VAL A 74 13.36 2.73 -1.08
N PRO A 75 14.23 3.74 -1.00
CA PRO A 75 15.51 3.57 -0.32
C PRO A 75 15.33 3.15 1.14
N GLY A 76 16.07 2.14 1.55
CA GLY A 76 15.97 1.60 2.91
C GLY A 76 15.19 0.31 3.00
N VAL A 77 14.45 -0.06 1.96
CA VAL A 77 13.70 -1.32 1.92
C VAL A 77 14.61 -2.45 1.47
N GLU A 78 14.75 -3.46 2.32
CA GLU A 78 15.55 -4.65 2.01
C GLU A 78 14.68 -5.83 1.55
N TYR A 79 13.42 -5.85 1.99
CA TYR A 79 12.47 -6.89 1.59
C TYR A 79 11.07 -6.30 1.64
N ALA A 80 10.26 -6.60 0.62
CA ALA A 80 8.89 -6.12 0.55
C ALA A 80 7.92 -7.28 0.36
N GLU A 81 6.91 -7.32 1.20
CA GLU A 81 5.83 -8.30 1.14
C GLU A 81 4.50 -7.56 1.06
N VAL A 82 3.60 -8.02 0.22
CA VAL A 82 2.25 -7.46 0.11
C VAL A 82 1.26 -8.54 0.49
N ARG A 83 0.35 -8.20 1.41
CA ARG A 83 -0.71 -9.09 1.87
C ARG A 83 -2.05 -8.50 1.47
N LEU A 84 -2.89 -9.33 0.90
CA LEU A 84 -4.27 -8.94 0.58
C LEU A 84 -5.19 -9.38 1.71
N THR A 85 -6.12 -8.51 2.07
CA THR A 85 -7.16 -8.83 3.04
C THR A 85 -8.48 -8.23 2.60
N TYR A 86 -9.57 -8.86 3.00
CA TYR A 86 -10.91 -8.32 2.78
C TYR A 86 -11.64 -8.15 4.12
N GLU A 87 -10.85 -8.06 5.20
CA GLU A 87 -11.35 -7.81 6.55
C GLU A 87 -10.63 -6.58 7.13
N PRO A 88 -11.31 -5.47 7.34
CA PRO A 88 -12.72 -5.22 6.95
C PRO A 88 -12.86 -5.05 5.44
N PRO A 89 -14.04 -5.32 4.87
CA PRO A 89 -14.25 -5.07 3.44
C PRO A 89 -14.18 -3.57 3.16
N TRP A 90 -13.63 -3.25 1.99
CA TRP A 90 -13.52 -1.85 1.59
C TRP A 90 -14.90 -1.25 1.32
N THR A 91 -15.09 -0.01 1.76
CA THR A 91 -16.28 0.77 1.46
C THR A 91 -15.87 2.16 1.01
N PRO A 92 -16.73 2.87 0.25
CA PRO A 92 -16.40 4.22 -0.20
C PRO A 92 -16.11 5.21 0.94
N ASP A 93 -16.59 4.93 2.14
CA ASP A 93 -16.31 5.79 3.30
C ASP A 93 -14.83 5.80 3.68
N MET A 94 -14.08 4.82 3.21
CA MET A 94 -12.65 4.71 3.50
C MET A 94 -11.82 5.61 2.61
N MET A 95 -12.40 6.17 1.55
CA MET A 95 -11.70 7.09 0.68
C MET A 95 -11.37 8.37 1.43
N LEU A 96 -10.14 8.86 1.22
CA LEU A 96 -9.78 10.15 1.77
C LEU A 96 -10.61 11.24 1.08
N ASP A 97 -11.11 12.17 1.88
CA ASP A 97 -11.89 13.27 1.35
C ASP A 97 -10.95 14.29 0.69
N VAL A 98 -11.03 14.37 -0.62
CA VAL A 98 -10.21 15.29 -1.42
C VAL A 98 -11.06 16.36 -2.10
N ALA A 99 -12.26 16.53 -1.63
CA ALA A 99 -13.19 17.51 -2.19
C ALA A 99 -12.67 18.93 -2.05
#